data_3a27ecc7cea5848ab816fae9c564c523
#
_entry.id   3a27ecc7cea5848ab816fae9c564c523
#
_cell.length_a   1.000
_cell.length_b   1.000
_cell.length_c   1.000
_cell.angle_alpha   90.00
_cell.angle_beta   90.00
_cell.angle_gamma   90.00
#
_symmetry.space_group_name_H-M   'P 1'
#
loop_
_entity.id
_entity.type
_entity.pdbx_description
1 polymer ?
#
loop_
_entity_poly.entity_id
_entity_poly.type
_entity_poly.pdbx_seq_one_letter_code
_entity_poly.pdbx_strand_id
1 'polypeptide(L)'
;MKRLLYPLIASALITIVPFLLTFEKGQDIIRGLFGYEYFALLLLIIFIKSKLTNSSLRGFLQMPKQTLVKFLATAILLALAIVTLFIVAKLDLQNLLAIKNWEANWYGIIPFITCALAIAMVWQLKPLKFNTICFILFIVLTLHLEANNRYATQPLAQFPTIDYLERIAPKPAQRSDITKEFCQKYTVTDSVTITRDFVDTTRNNVIILVESWGIPLNIQRFEKQLEIFKGFTSIVGIHNRMYSRTRTAEREDLIKAITRDSITKQKDTLFLPKVFNELDYQTTFLFGGDSLEHSRFKYIENIGFGESIYGNGLCDRTMASKIDSILTDSTQKHFIAWTTTDVKFPMAEFPDIYNDNPGFIDSAYTSRLKNTFAQIAELAHKFPKTRFIIQGDHNPILSPTEFQNKFYKRWVPYIILN
;
A
#
# COMPACT_ATOMS: atom_id res chain seq x y z
N MET A 1 -29.60 4.52 34.95
CA MET A 1 -29.31 5.77 34.26
C MET A 1 -28.02 6.47 34.68
N LYS A 2 -27.83 6.84 35.98
CA LYS A 2 -26.62 7.57 36.47
C LYS A 2 -25.28 6.91 36.08
N ARG A 3 -25.19 5.56 36.05
CA ARG A 3 -23.95 4.80 35.75
C ARG A 3 -23.44 4.93 34.32
N LEU A 4 -24.27 5.38 33.35
CA LEU A 4 -23.89 5.69 31.99
C LEU A 4 -23.80 7.19 31.75
N LEU A 5 -24.74 7.96 32.32
CA LEU A 5 -24.82 9.39 32.10
C LEU A 5 -23.58 10.14 32.61
N TYR A 6 -23.08 9.82 33.84
CA TYR A 6 -21.89 10.50 34.36
C TYR A 6 -20.60 10.21 33.55
N PRO A 7 -20.30 8.98 33.14
CA PRO A 7 -19.17 8.72 32.23
C PRO A 7 -19.31 9.43 30.88
N LEU A 8 -20.53 9.57 30.34
CA LEU A 8 -20.77 10.35 29.12
C LEU A 8 -20.48 11.84 29.31
N ILE A 9 -20.97 12.43 30.40
CA ILE A 9 -20.70 13.84 30.72
C ILE A 9 -19.20 14.05 30.98
N ALA A 10 -18.55 13.13 31.68
CA ALA A 10 -17.12 13.19 31.93
C ALA A 10 -16.30 13.06 30.65
N SER A 11 -16.71 12.19 29.74
CA SER A 11 -16.11 12.09 28.39
C SER A 11 -16.32 13.37 27.59
N ALA A 12 -17.51 13.96 27.62
CA ALA A 12 -17.80 15.23 26.98
C ALA A 12 -16.93 16.38 27.54
N LEU A 13 -16.69 16.40 28.85
CA LEU A 13 -15.79 17.38 29.46
C LEU A 13 -14.38 17.30 28.89
N ILE A 14 -13.80 16.10 28.80
CA ILE A 14 -12.46 15.88 28.23
C ILE A 14 -12.43 16.27 26.75
N THR A 15 -13.49 16.04 25.99
CA THR A 15 -13.58 16.28 24.55
C THR A 15 -13.82 17.75 24.21
N ILE A 16 -14.80 18.38 24.87
CA ILE A 16 -15.29 19.71 24.49
C ILE A 16 -14.40 20.83 25.03
N VAL A 17 -13.88 20.70 26.25
CA VAL A 17 -13.08 21.79 26.84
C VAL A 17 -11.82 22.11 26.04
N PRO A 18 -10.96 21.15 25.66
CA PRO A 18 -9.83 21.44 24.79
C PRO A 18 -10.26 22.04 23.44
N PHE A 19 -11.33 21.54 22.86
CA PHE A 19 -11.86 22.04 21.58
C PHE A 19 -12.33 23.51 21.68
N LEU A 20 -13.11 23.86 22.70
CA LEU A 20 -13.57 25.24 22.89
C LEU A 20 -12.42 26.22 23.13
N LEU A 21 -11.42 25.80 23.89
CA LEU A 21 -10.25 26.64 24.19
C LEU A 21 -9.32 26.84 22.97
N THR A 22 -9.38 25.93 22.00
CA THR A 22 -8.62 25.99 20.76
C THR A 22 -9.47 26.38 19.56
N PHE A 23 -10.75 26.72 19.76
CA PHE A 23 -11.67 27.06 18.66
C PHE A 23 -11.37 28.42 18.04
N GLU A 24 -11.32 28.46 16.71
CA GLU A 24 -11.22 29.68 15.92
C GLU A 24 -12.42 29.80 14.97
N LYS A 25 -12.89 31.03 14.75
CA LYS A 25 -13.99 31.32 13.86
C LYS A 25 -13.61 30.95 12.41
N GLY A 26 -14.42 30.13 11.75
CA GLY A 26 -14.17 29.67 10.39
C GLY A 26 -13.48 28.30 10.29
N GLN A 27 -13.27 27.61 11.40
CA GLN A 27 -12.82 26.21 11.37
C GLN A 27 -13.91 25.26 10.90
N ASP A 28 -13.62 24.50 9.88
CA ASP A 28 -14.48 23.41 9.39
C ASP A 28 -14.02 22.08 10.04
N ILE A 29 -14.27 21.94 11.35
CA ILE A 29 -13.95 20.75 12.12
C ILE A 29 -15.23 20.15 12.65
N ILE A 30 -15.56 18.93 12.23
CA ILE A 30 -16.62 18.13 12.85
C ILE A 30 -16.02 17.39 14.04
N ARG A 31 -16.52 17.68 15.23
CA ARG A 31 -16.13 17.01 16.46
C ARG A 31 -17.33 16.44 17.19
N GLY A 32 -17.26 15.19 17.59
CA GLY A 32 -18.29 14.58 18.44
C GLY A 32 -18.40 15.25 19.80
N LEU A 33 -19.59 15.19 20.40
CA LEU A 33 -19.83 15.74 21.74
C LEU A 33 -18.99 15.06 22.83
N PHE A 34 -18.63 13.80 22.63
CA PHE A 34 -17.81 13.01 23.54
C PHE A 34 -16.93 12.04 22.78
N GLY A 35 -15.70 11.88 23.24
CA GLY A 35 -14.78 10.89 22.68
C GLY A 35 -15.15 9.49 23.16
N TYR A 36 -15.32 8.57 22.23
CA TYR A 36 -15.69 7.19 22.55
C TYR A 36 -14.60 6.47 23.36
N GLU A 37 -13.35 6.76 23.08
CA GLU A 37 -12.20 6.19 23.79
C GLU A 37 -12.18 6.62 25.27
N TYR A 38 -12.48 7.90 25.55
CA TYR A 38 -12.60 8.38 26.93
C TYR A 38 -13.74 7.71 27.68
N PHE A 39 -14.88 7.59 27.03
CA PHE A 39 -16.03 6.93 27.63
C PHE A 39 -15.72 5.47 27.99
N ALA A 40 -15.09 4.75 27.09
CA ALA A 40 -14.66 3.37 27.30
C ALA A 40 -13.67 3.24 28.47
N LEU A 41 -12.64 4.10 28.49
CA LEU A 41 -11.63 4.11 29.55
C LEU A 41 -12.22 4.45 30.90
N LEU A 42 -13.14 5.41 30.99
CA LEU A 42 -13.83 5.77 32.22
C LEU A 42 -14.67 4.60 32.77
N LEU A 43 -15.41 3.88 31.93
CA LEU A 43 -16.13 2.66 32.34
C LEU A 43 -15.19 1.57 32.86
N LEU A 44 -14.05 1.39 32.18
CA LEU A 44 -13.02 0.43 32.58
C LEU A 44 -12.40 0.83 33.95
N ILE A 45 -12.08 2.09 34.17
CA ILE A 45 -11.56 2.63 35.43
C ILE A 45 -12.55 2.35 36.57
N ILE A 46 -13.85 2.63 36.39
CA ILE A 46 -14.89 2.36 37.38
C ILE A 46 -14.95 0.86 37.69
N PHE A 47 -14.86 0.00 36.70
CA PHE A 47 -14.90 -1.45 36.86
C PHE A 47 -13.69 -1.97 37.63
N ILE A 48 -12.47 -1.60 37.23
CA ILE A 48 -11.22 -2.04 37.88
C ILE A 48 -11.18 -1.53 39.34
N LYS A 49 -11.50 -0.26 39.54
CA LYS A 49 -11.57 0.33 40.91
C LYS A 49 -12.50 -0.47 41.83
N SER A 50 -13.66 -0.90 41.34
CA SER A 50 -14.61 -1.66 42.13
C SER A 50 -14.08 -3.02 42.64
N LYS A 51 -13.14 -3.61 41.87
CA LYS A 51 -12.46 -4.85 42.29
C LYS A 51 -11.45 -4.62 43.42
N LEU A 52 -10.85 -3.42 43.48
CA LEU A 52 -9.97 -3.00 44.59
C LEU A 52 -10.72 -2.73 45.87
N THR A 53 -11.83 -2.00 45.83
CA THR A 53 -12.60 -1.60 47.01
C THR A 53 -13.31 -2.77 47.70
N ASN A 54 -13.57 -3.87 46.99
CA ASN A 54 -14.13 -5.09 47.56
C ASN A 54 -13.11 -5.91 48.38
N SER A 55 -11.81 -5.66 48.24
CA SER A 55 -10.75 -6.20 49.07
C SER A 55 -10.45 -5.17 50.19
N SER A 56 -11.03 -5.38 51.37
CA SER A 56 -10.92 -4.45 52.52
C SER A 56 -9.46 -4.14 52.88
N LEU A 57 -9.09 -2.85 52.91
CA LEU A 57 -7.76 -2.35 53.30
C LEU A 57 -7.38 -2.72 54.75
N ARG A 58 -8.35 -3.09 55.62
CA ARG A 58 -8.09 -3.43 57.02
C ARG A 58 -7.34 -4.76 57.25
N GLY A 59 -7.18 -5.60 56.23
CA GLY A 59 -6.48 -6.89 56.32
C GLY A 59 -5.19 -7.00 55.48
N PHE A 60 -4.62 -5.89 55.01
CA PHE A 60 -3.48 -5.92 54.07
C PHE A 60 -2.26 -6.70 54.59
N LEU A 61 -1.95 -6.58 55.90
CA LEU A 61 -0.83 -7.29 56.55
C LEU A 61 -1.11 -8.76 56.86
N GLN A 62 -2.37 -9.23 56.75
CA GLN A 62 -2.77 -10.61 57.03
C GLN A 62 -3.32 -11.34 55.79
N MET A 63 -3.19 -10.74 54.58
CA MET A 63 -3.70 -11.36 53.39
C MET A 63 -2.86 -12.56 52.95
N PRO A 64 -3.49 -13.66 52.49
CA PRO A 64 -2.80 -14.75 51.84
C PRO A 64 -2.03 -14.23 50.64
N LYS A 65 -0.82 -14.76 50.35
CA LYS A 65 0.05 -14.32 49.23
C LYS A 65 -0.71 -14.19 47.89
N GLN A 66 -1.60 -15.12 47.59
CA GLN A 66 -2.41 -15.07 46.33
C GLN A 66 -3.38 -13.88 46.29
N THR A 67 -3.97 -13.49 47.40
CA THR A 67 -4.88 -12.35 47.51
C THR A 67 -4.12 -11.04 47.39
N LEU A 68 -2.93 -10.95 47.96
CA LEU A 68 -2.02 -9.81 47.86
C LEU A 68 -1.56 -9.60 46.39
N VAL A 69 -1.18 -10.68 45.72
CA VAL A 69 -0.77 -10.60 44.28
C VAL A 69 -1.93 -10.11 43.42
N LYS A 70 -3.16 -10.62 43.62
CA LYS A 70 -4.35 -10.14 42.91
C LYS A 70 -4.65 -8.68 43.19
N PHE A 71 -4.52 -8.23 44.41
CA PHE A 71 -4.71 -6.83 44.80
C PHE A 71 -3.69 -5.92 44.13
N LEU A 72 -2.39 -6.25 44.19
CA LEU A 72 -1.33 -5.49 43.53
C LEU A 72 -1.51 -5.44 41.99
N ALA A 73 -1.81 -6.57 41.37
CA ALA A 73 -2.09 -6.61 39.93
C ALA A 73 -3.28 -5.71 39.54
N THR A 74 -4.36 -5.71 40.35
CA THR A 74 -5.53 -4.85 40.09
C THR A 74 -5.20 -3.37 40.31
N ALA A 75 -4.36 -3.05 41.32
CA ALA A 75 -3.90 -1.68 41.53
C ALA A 75 -3.02 -1.16 40.37
N ILE A 76 -2.12 -2.00 39.88
CA ILE A 76 -1.30 -1.69 38.70
C ILE A 76 -2.19 -1.47 37.45
N LEU A 77 -3.17 -2.34 37.24
CA LEU A 77 -4.10 -2.18 36.12
C LEU A 77 -4.92 -0.88 36.21
N LEU A 78 -5.34 -0.49 37.44
CA LEU A 78 -6.03 0.79 37.65
C LEU A 78 -5.11 1.97 37.33
N ALA A 79 -3.87 1.93 37.81
CA ALA A 79 -2.88 2.98 37.52
C ALA A 79 -2.61 3.10 36.06
N LEU A 80 -2.42 1.96 35.34
CA LEU A 80 -2.24 1.94 33.91
C LEU A 80 -3.45 2.52 33.16
N ALA A 81 -4.68 2.16 33.53
CA ALA A 81 -5.89 2.69 32.92
C ALA A 81 -6.02 4.22 33.10
N ILE A 82 -5.67 4.73 34.27
CA ILE A 82 -5.65 6.17 34.56
C ILE A 82 -4.57 6.86 33.70
N VAL A 83 -3.35 6.33 33.69
CA VAL A 83 -2.24 6.88 32.86
C VAL A 83 -2.62 6.89 31.39
N THR A 84 -3.23 5.81 30.91
CA THR A 84 -3.73 5.72 29.52
C THR A 84 -4.73 6.83 29.21
N LEU A 85 -5.69 7.11 30.12
CA LEU A 85 -6.64 8.20 29.93
C LEU A 85 -5.94 9.57 29.75
N PHE A 86 -4.91 9.85 30.54
CA PHE A 86 -4.12 11.09 30.42
C PHE A 86 -3.32 11.12 29.12
N ILE A 87 -2.72 10.00 28.71
CA ILE A 87 -1.98 9.89 27.44
C ILE A 87 -2.92 10.16 26.26
N VAL A 88 -4.08 9.50 26.23
CA VAL A 88 -5.08 9.67 25.17
C VAL A 88 -5.56 11.12 25.07
N ALA A 89 -5.82 11.76 26.22
CA ALA A 89 -6.23 13.16 26.24
C ALA A 89 -5.11 14.12 25.77
N LYS A 90 -3.84 13.78 26.06
CA LYS A 90 -2.69 14.52 25.51
C LYS A 90 -2.56 14.35 24.00
N LEU A 91 -2.75 13.13 23.48
CA LEU A 91 -2.73 12.85 22.04
C LEU A 91 -3.87 13.59 21.32
N ASP A 92 -5.05 13.64 21.90
CA ASP A 92 -6.19 14.40 21.35
C ASP A 92 -5.88 15.90 21.24
N LEU A 93 -5.30 16.48 22.29
CA LEU A 93 -4.85 17.88 22.22
C LEU A 93 -3.77 18.07 21.14
N GLN A 94 -2.82 17.15 21.01
CA GLN A 94 -1.80 17.22 19.96
C GLN A 94 -2.43 17.13 18.57
N ASN A 95 -3.46 16.32 18.38
CA ASN A 95 -4.21 16.25 17.13
C ASN A 95 -4.88 17.59 16.81
N LEU A 96 -5.53 18.23 17.78
CA LEU A 96 -6.15 19.54 17.62
C LEU A 96 -5.12 20.63 17.27
N LEU A 97 -4.00 20.68 17.98
CA LEU A 97 -2.93 21.66 17.75
C LEU A 97 -2.25 21.48 16.40
N ALA A 98 -2.05 20.21 15.97
CA ALA A 98 -1.46 19.91 14.67
C ALA A 98 -2.33 20.38 13.50
N ILE A 99 -3.65 20.29 13.61
CA ILE A 99 -4.59 20.78 12.60
C ILE A 99 -4.45 22.30 12.44
N LYS A 100 -4.14 22.99 13.55
CA LYS A 100 -4.01 24.45 13.58
C LYS A 100 -2.61 24.96 13.32
N ASN A 101 -1.62 24.08 13.19
CA ASN A 101 -0.19 24.44 13.22
C ASN A 101 0.21 25.23 14.47
N TRP A 102 -0.40 24.93 15.62
CA TRP A 102 -0.11 25.60 16.87
C TRP A 102 0.90 24.81 17.70
N GLU A 103 1.77 25.53 18.41
CA GLU A 103 2.69 24.93 19.38
C GLU A 103 1.99 24.69 20.72
N ALA A 104 2.38 23.58 21.39
CA ALA A 104 1.84 23.17 22.68
C ALA A 104 2.44 23.99 23.84
N ASN A 105 1.95 25.19 24.09
CA ASN A 105 2.35 26.05 25.21
C ASN A 105 1.65 25.62 26.53
N TRP A 106 1.05 26.56 27.24
CA TRP A 106 0.27 26.33 28.45
C TRP A 106 -0.95 25.42 28.26
N TYR A 107 -1.44 25.23 27.01
CA TYR A 107 -2.50 24.28 26.68
C TYR A 107 -2.17 22.83 27.09
N GLY A 108 -0.90 22.47 27.25
CA GLY A 108 -0.48 21.16 27.70
C GLY A 108 -1.03 20.73 29.07
N ILE A 109 -1.48 21.68 29.90
CA ILE A 109 -2.06 21.42 31.22
C ILE A 109 -3.55 21.01 31.12
N ILE A 110 -4.26 21.43 30.08
CA ILE A 110 -5.71 21.20 29.91
C ILE A 110 -6.09 19.71 30.03
N PRO A 111 -5.43 18.76 29.34
CA PRO A 111 -5.75 17.34 29.46
C PRO A 111 -5.66 16.81 30.89
N PHE A 112 -4.70 17.31 31.68
CA PHE A 112 -4.52 16.86 33.08
C PHE A 112 -5.68 17.34 33.93
N ILE A 113 -6.11 18.59 33.81
CA ILE A 113 -7.23 19.15 34.60
C ILE A 113 -8.54 18.45 34.20
N THR A 114 -8.84 18.33 32.91
CA THR A 114 -10.10 17.71 32.46
C THR A 114 -10.19 16.23 32.81
N CYS A 115 -9.09 15.47 32.73
CA CYS A 115 -9.04 14.07 33.13
C CYS A 115 -9.20 13.93 34.66
N ALA A 116 -8.55 14.77 35.47
CA ALA A 116 -8.68 14.73 36.89
C ALA A 116 -10.13 15.01 37.34
N LEU A 117 -10.78 16.02 36.77
CA LEU A 117 -12.19 16.33 36.99
C LEU A 117 -13.11 15.17 36.55
N ALA A 118 -12.87 14.60 35.38
CA ALA A 118 -13.62 13.47 34.85
C ALA A 118 -13.51 12.24 35.76
N ILE A 119 -12.31 11.91 36.26
CA ILE A 119 -12.10 10.83 37.21
C ILE A 119 -12.84 11.12 38.55
N ALA A 120 -12.76 12.34 39.08
CA ALA A 120 -13.47 12.73 40.28
C ALA A 120 -14.98 12.55 40.15
N MET A 121 -15.56 12.96 39.02
CA MET A 121 -17.00 12.80 38.74
C MET A 121 -17.46 11.35 38.73
N VAL A 122 -16.64 10.42 38.24
CA VAL A 122 -17.02 9.01 38.12
C VAL A 122 -16.56 8.14 39.29
N TRP A 123 -15.72 8.69 40.18
CA TRP A 123 -15.04 7.90 41.22
C TRP A 123 -16.00 7.16 42.17
N GLN A 124 -17.12 7.73 42.53
CA GLN A 124 -18.10 7.12 43.45
C GLN A 124 -19.10 6.18 42.77
N LEU A 125 -19.05 6.05 41.42
CA LEU A 125 -20.04 5.25 40.72
C LEU A 125 -19.81 3.74 40.96
N LYS A 126 -20.92 3.01 40.97
CA LYS A 126 -20.93 1.54 40.97
C LYS A 126 -20.68 1.04 39.55
N PRO A 127 -19.90 -0.04 39.38
CA PRO A 127 -19.57 -0.57 38.04
C PRO A 127 -20.79 -1.14 37.32
N LEU A 128 -20.70 -1.19 36.00
CA LEU A 128 -21.53 -2.02 35.16
C LEU A 128 -21.00 -3.47 35.13
N LYS A 129 -21.82 -4.41 34.74
CA LYS A 129 -21.37 -5.79 34.46
C LYS A 129 -20.36 -5.77 33.30
N PHE A 130 -19.34 -6.61 33.38
CA PHE A 130 -18.29 -6.64 32.35
C PHE A 130 -18.85 -6.88 30.94
N ASN A 131 -19.78 -7.83 30.78
CA ASN A 131 -20.43 -8.09 29.50
C ASN A 131 -21.17 -6.84 28.94
N THR A 132 -21.75 -6.02 29.81
CA THR A 132 -22.38 -4.76 29.40
C THR A 132 -21.35 -3.74 28.90
N ILE A 133 -20.18 -3.70 29.54
CA ILE A 133 -19.07 -2.84 29.09
C ILE A 133 -18.59 -3.29 27.70
N CYS A 134 -18.36 -4.60 27.50
CA CYS A 134 -17.97 -5.16 26.21
C CYS A 134 -18.99 -4.86 25.10
N PHE A 135 -20.28 -4.99 25.41
CA PHE A 135 -21.35 -4.66 24.44
C PHE A 135 -21.36 -3.16 24.09
N ILE A 136 -21.17 -2.29 25.07
CA ILE A 136 -21.08 -0.83 24.83
C ILE A 136 -19.85 -0.53 23.97
N LEU A 137 -18.69 -1.16 24.24
CA LEU A 137 -17.49 -0.99 23.44
C LEU A 137 -17.70 -1.42 21.97
N PHE A 138 -18.41 -2.52 21.76
CA PHE A 138 -18.76 -2.97 20.40
C PHE A 138 -19.63 -1.94 19.67
N ILE A 139 -20.69 -1.42 20.32
CA ILE A 139 -21.55 -0.37 19.73
C ILE A 139 -20.72 0.89 19.40
N VAL A 140 -19.88 1.32 20.34
CA VAL A 140 -19.03 2.49 20.18
C VAL A 140 -18.07 2.36 19.01
N LEU A 141 -17.44 1.18 18.85
CA LEU A 141 -16.56 0.88 17.73
C LEU A 141 -17.33 0.90 16.39
N THR A 142 -18.52 0.31 16.36
CA THR A 142 -19.38 0.32 15.16
C THR A 142 -19.77 1.75 14.76
N LEU A 143 -20.14 2.58 15.73
CA LEU A 143 -20.48 3.99 15.50
C LEU A 143 -19.26 4.78 15.00
N HIS A 144 -18.05 4.48 15.49
CA HIS A 144 -16.83 5.11 15.01
C HIS A 144 -16.55 4.75 13.55
N LEU A 145 -16.65 3.47 13.19
CA LEU A 145 -16.45 3.02 11.81
C LEU A 145 -17.45 3.68 10.84
N GLU A 146 -18.71 3.78 11.25
CA GLU A 146 -19.73 4.46 10.44
C GLU A 146 -19.45 5.95 10.30
N ALA A 147 -19.05 6.62 11.38
CA ALA A 147 -18.70 8.03 11.35
C ALA A 147 -17.46 8.30 10.47
N ASN A 148 -16.45 7.42 10.54
CA ASN A 148 -15.25 7.53 9.72
C ASN A 148 -15.55 7.35 8.22
N ASN A 149 -16.49 6.48 7.88
CA ASN A 149 -16.95 6.34 6.49
C ASN A 149 -17.64 7.59 5.96
N ARG A 150 -18.45 8.27 6.80
CA ARG A 150 -19.19 9.47 6.40
C ARG A 150 -18.33 10.72 6.32
N TYR A 151 -17.34 10.82 7.18
CA TYR A 151 -16.54 12.03 7.39
C TYR A 151 -15.04 11.75 7.23
N ALA A 152 -14.68 10.92 6.25
CA ALA A 152 -13.32 10.44 6.03
C ALA A 152 -12.26 11.54 5.84
N THR A 153 -12.68 12.76 5.49
CA THR A 153 -11.78 13.91 5.30
C THR A 153 -11.70 14.84 6.50
N GLN A 154 -12.46 14.56 7.57
CA GLN A 154 -12.55 15.44 8.73
C GLN A 154 -12.11 14.71 10.02
N PRO A 155 -11.32 15.36 10.86
CA PRO A 155 -10.87 14.76 12.10
C PRO A 155 -12.02 14.61 13.10
N LEU A 156 -12.37 13.38 13.42
CA LEU A 156 -13.36 13.01 14.42
C LEU A 156 -12.65 12.64 15.72
N ALA A 157 -12.75 13.47 16.74
CA ALA A 157 -12.12 13.22 18.03
C ALA A 157 -12.82 12.11 18.85
N GLN A 158 -13.23 11.05 18.20
CA GLN A 158 -13.94 9.95 18.85
C GLN A 158 -12.98 8.89 19.38
N PHE A 159 -11.87 8.66 18.65
CA PHE A 159 -10.78 7.79 19.06
C PHE A 159 -9.44 8.51 18.86
N PRO A 160 -9.04 9.40 19.77
CA PRO A 160 -7.81 10.19 19.65
C PRO A 160 -6.55 9.40 19.38
N THR A 161 -6.47 8.16 19.89
CA THR A 161 -5.33 7.27 19.62
C THR A 161 -5.29 6.83 18.16
N ILE A 162 -6.43 6.48 17.57
CA ILE A 162 -6.53 6.10 16.16
C ILE A 162 -6.20 7.31 15.29
N ASP A 163 -6.82 8.46 15.54
CA ASP A 163 -6.57 9.71 14.81
C ASP A 163 -5.08 10.10 14.85
N TYR A 164 -4.43 9.91 16.00
CA TYR A 164 -2.99 10.15 16.14
C TYR A 164 -2.17 9.19 15.28
N LEU A 165 -2.47 7.88 15.34
CA LEU A 165 -1.79 6.85 14.56
C LEU A 165 -1.97 7.08 13.05
N GLU A 166 -3.16 7.42 12.60
CA GLU A 166 -3.42 7.75 11.19
C GLU A 166 -2.67 9.01 10.73
N ARG A 167 -2.52 9.99 11.62
CA ARG A 167 -1.78 11.22 11.32
C ARG A 167 -0.27 11.00 11.19
N ILE A 168 0.32 10.15 12.02
CA ILE A 168 1.76 9.84 12.00
C ILE A 168 2.10 8.68 11.06
N ALA A 169 1.10 7.85 10.69
CA ALA A 169 1.32 6.77 9.74
C ALA A 169 1.79 7.33 8.38
N PRO A 170 2.68 6.63 7.69
CA PRO A 170 3.06 7.00 6.34
C PRO A 170 1.81 7.10 5.46
N LYS A 171 1.56 8.28 4.91
CA LYS A 171 0.41 8.47 4.02
C LYS A 171 0.59 7.60 2.78
N PRO A 172 -0.46 6.89 2.32
CA PRO A 172 -0.38 6.16 1.07
C PRO A 172 -0.05 7.13 -0.07
N ALA A 173 0.66 6.63 -1.07
CA ALA A 173 1.03 7.42 -2.22
C ALA A 173 -0.23 7.97 -2.92
N GLN A 174 -0.30 9.31 -3.04
CA GLN A 174 -1.35 10.01 -3.77
C GLN A 174 -0.89 10.18 -5.22
N ARG A 175 -1.27 9.25 -6.09
CA ARG A 175 -0.92 9.28 -7.50
C ARG A 175 -2.05 9.88 -8.33
N SER A 176 -1.69 10.82 -9.21
CA SER A 176 -2.62 11.46 -10.15
C SER A 176 -3.07 10.49 -11.24
N ASP A 177 -4.26 10.71 -11.77
CA ASP A 177 -4.67 10.08 -13.01
C ASP A 177 -4.00 10.78 -14.21
N ILE A 178 -3.97 10.09 -15.36
CA ILE A 178 -3.33 10.58 -16.59
C ILE A 178 -3.91 11.94 -17.03
N THR A 179 -3.05 12.85 -17.46
CA THR A 179 -3.46 14.18 -17.90
C THR A 179 -3.91 14.19 -19.35
N LYS A 180 -4.71 15.21 -19.72
CA LYS A 180 -5.14 15.42 -21.10
C LYS A 180 -3.96 15.62 -22.06
N GLU A 181 -2.87 16.25 -21.60
CA GLU A 181 -1.66 16.45 -22.37
C GLU A 181 -1.03 15.11 -22.80
N PHE A 182 -0.90 14.15 -21.89
CA PHE A 182 -0.44 12.81 -22.21
C PHE A 182 -1.38 12.11 -23.20
N CYS A 183 -2.70 12.23 -23.00
CA CYS A 183 -3.70 11.63 -23.89
C CYS A 183 -3.69 12.23 -25.30
N GLN A 184 -3.27 13.47 -25.46
CA GLN A 184 -3.14 14.11 -26.79
C GLN A 184 -1.86 13.68 -27.52
N LYS A 185 -0.80 13.36 -26.78
CA LYS A 185 0.52 13.08 -27.34
C LYS A 185 0.78 11.59 -27.62
N TYR A 186 0.19 10.72 -26.81
CA TYR A 186 0.42 9.27 -26.87
C TYR A 186 -0.89 8.50 -27.06
N THR A 187 -0.81 7.36 -27.74
CA THR A 187 -1.96 6.45 -27.85
C THR A 187 -2.32 5.90 -26.48
N VAL A 188 -3.56 6.15 -26.03
CA VAL A 188 -4.09 5.66 -24.79
C VAL A 188 -4.96 4.45 -25.03
N THR A 189 -4.58 3.31 -24.48
CA THR A 189 -5.32 2.05 -24.58
C THR A 189 -5.85 1.66 -23.20
N ASP A 190 -7.16 1.72 -22.98
CA ASP A 190 -7.79 1.30 -21.74
C ASP A 190 -7.94 -0.24 -21.69
N SER A 191 -6.81 -0.91 -21.68
CA SER A 191 -6.70 -2.37 -21.60
C SER A 191 -5.58 -2.75 -20.65
N VAL A 192 -5.70 -3.90 -20.01
CA VAL A 192 -4.67 -4.44 -19.09
C VAL A 192 -3.45 -4.98 -19.84
N THR A 193 -3.57 -5.25 -21.12
CA THR A 193 -2.50 -5.72 -22.00
C THR A 193 -2.70 -5.24 -23.43
N ILE A 194 -1.59 -5.10 -24.14
CA ILE A 194 -1.56 -4.74 -25.58
C ILE A 194 -0.87 -5.83 -26.41
N THR A 195 -0.28 -6.83 -25.79
CA THR A 195 0.61 -7.80 -26.45
C THR A 195 -0.06 -8.51 -27.61
N ARG A 196 -1.29 -9.00 -27.43
CA ARG A 196 -2.03 -9.77 -28.45
C ARG A 196 -2.34 -8.97 -29.74
N ASP A 197 -2.32 -7.63 -29.63
CA ASP A 197 -2.63 -6.74 -30.75
C ASP A 197 -1.39 -6.47 -31.62
N PHE A 198 -0.19 -6.76 -31.10
CA PHE A 198 1.09 -6.45 -31.73
C PHE A 198 1.98 -7.67 -32.03
N VAL A 199 1.66 -8.85 -31.50
CA VAL A 199 2.39 -10.09 -31.87
C VAL A 199 2.21 -10.40 -33.35
N ASP A 200 3.28 -10.84 -33.98
CA ASP A 200 3.34 -11.12 -35.43
C ASP A 200 3.73 -12.60 -35.68
N THR A 201 2.84 -13.37 -36.26
CA THR A 201 3.06 -14.80 -36.57
C THR A 201 4.00 -15.07 -37.74
N THR A 202 4.52 -14.03 -38.39
CA THR A 202 5.43 -14.18 -39.52
C THR A 202 6.91 -14.02 -39.17
N ARG A 203 7.21 -13.45 -38.00
CA ARG A 203 8.58 -13.13 -37.55
C ARG A 203 8.81 -13.50 -36.06
N ASN A 204 10.05 -13.40 -35.61
CA ASN A 204 10.37 -13.53 -34.21
C ASN A 204 9.67 -12.45 -33.37
N ASN A 205 9.22 -12.82 -32.17
CA ASN A 205 8.62 -11.90 -31.19
C ASN A 205 9.38 -11.95 -29.86
N VAL A 206 9.70 -10.78 -29.33
CA VAL A 206 10.29 -10.61 -28.01
C VAL A 206 9.37 -9.69 -27.19
N ILE A 207 8.71 -10.25 -26.21
CA ILE A 207 7.83 -9.54 -25.28
C ILE A 207 8.65 -9.24 -24.04
N ILE A 208 8.79 -7.95 -23.70
CA ILE A 208 9.62 -7.51 -22.59
C ILE A 208 8.72 -6.80 -21.57
N LEU A 209 8.65 -7.36 -20.38
CA LEU A 209 7.96 -6.78 -19.24
C LEU A 209 9.01 -6.09 -18.36
N VAL A 210 9.02 -4.76 -18.40
CA VAL A 210 10.01 -3.94 -17.66
C VAL A 210 9.49 -3.71 -16.25
N GLU A 211 10.20 -4.28 -15.29
CA GLU A 211 9.90 -4.17 -13.86
C GLU A 211 9.82 -2.71 -13.40
N SER A 212 8.77 -2.37 -12.67
CA SER A 212 8.56 -1.05 -12.05
C SER A 212 8.62 0.14 -13.02
N TRP A 213 8.39 -0.05 -14.32
CA TRP A 213 8.38 1.02 -15.30
C TRP A 213 7.00 1.67 -15.41
N GLY A 214 6.80 2.73 -14.63
CA GLY A 214 5.62 3.58 -14.65
C GLY A 214 5.80 4.83 -15.51
N ILE A 215 4.70 5.54 -15.77
CA ILE A 215 4.72 6.82 -16.47
C ILE A 215 4.98 7.94 -15.46
N PRO A 216 6.11 8.68 -15.60
CA PRO A 216 6.38 9.81 -14.73
C PRO A 216 5.40 10.97 -15.01
N LEU A 217 5.07 11.76 -13.97
CA LEU A 217 4.23 12.97 -14.10
C LEU A 217 4.87 14.01 -15.03
N ASN A 218 6.21 14.04 -15.07
CA ASN A 218 6.96 14.93 -15.94
C ASN A 218 7.09 14.31 -17.34
N ILE A 219 6.44 14.90 -18.33
CA ILE A 219 6.42 14.42 -19.72
C ILE A 219 7.81 14.46 -20.37
N GLN A 220 8.65 15.46 -20.06
CA GLN A 220 10.01 15.55 -20.59
C GLN A 220 10.90 14.41 -20.07
N ARG A 221 10.67 13.99 -18.83
CA ARG A 221 11.35 12.81 -18.26
C ARG A 221 10.95 11.55 -19.03
N PHE A 222 9.68 11.40 -19.35
CA PHE A 222 9.20 10.26 -20.15
C PHE A 222 9.82 10.27 -21.54
N GLU A 223 9.81 11.41 -22.23
CA GLU A 223 10.44 11.58 -23.54
C GLU A 223 11.93 11.22 -23.53
N LYS A 224 12.64 11.65 -22.50
CA LYS A 224 14.06 11.32 -22.33
C LYS A 224 14.30 9.81 -22.15
N GLN A 225 13.37 9.10 -21.53
CA GLN A 225 13.42 7.62 -21.45
C GLN A 225 13.29 6.97 -22.84
N LEU A 226 12.47 7.56 -23.72
CA LEU A 226 12.20 7.05 -25.06
C LEU A 226 13.30 7.38 -26.09
N GLU A 227 14.17 8.35 -25.81
CA GLU A 227 15.20 8.82 -26.76
C GLU A 227 16.10 7.70 -27.28
N ILE A 228 16.41 6.71 -26.46
CA ILE A 228 17.29 5.60 -26.85
C ILE A 228 16.69 4.72 -27.95
N PHE A 229 15.38 4.76 -28.12
CA PHE A 229 14.65 3.96 -29.12
C PHE A 229 14.34 4.74 -30.40
N LYS A 230 14.78 6.00 -30.51
CA LYS A 230 14.60 6.81 -31.74
C LYS A 230 15.24 6.11 -32.93
N GLY A 231 14.49 6.04 -34.04
CA GLY A 231 14.99 5.46 -35.30
C GLY A 231 14.47 4.03 -35.58
N PHE A 232 13.97 3.31 -34.57
CA PHE A 232 13.37 1.97 -34.75
C PHE A 232 12.08 1.76 -33.98
N THR A 233 11.55 2.82 -33.34
CA THR A 233 10.23 2.80 -32.71
C THR A 233 9.14 2.96 -33.74
N SER A 234 8.20 2.02 -33.80
CA SER A 234 7.02 2.11 -34.65
C SER A 234 5.82 2.74 -33.92
N ILE A 235 5.62 2.42 -32.64
CA ILE A 235 4.51 2.90 -31.83
C ILE A 235 5.00 3.18 -30.41
N VAL A 236 4.51 4.29 -29.82
CA VAL A 236 4.59 4.58 -28.39
C VAL A 236 3.19 4.84 -27.87
N GLY A 237 2.84 4.18 -26.80
CA GLY A 237 1.56 4.37 -26.15
C GLY A 237 1.61 4.13 -24.64
N ILE A 238 0.44 4.25 -24.04
CA ILE A 238 0.23 3.99 -22.63
C ILE A 238 -0.99 3.10 -22.47
N HIS A 239 -0.96 2.19 -21.50
CA HIS A 239 -2.09 1.35 -21.20
C HIS A 239 -2.36 1.22 -19.70
N ASN A 240 -3.55 0.74 -19.35
CA ASN A 240 -4.03 0.74 -17.99
C ASN A 240 -3.73 -0.60 -17.30
N ARG A 241 -2.77 -0.61 -16.37
CA ARG A 241 -2.51 -1.76 -15.48
C ARG A 241 -3.42 -1.67 -14.26
N MET A 242 -4.57 -2.29 -14.33
CA MET A 242 -5.53 -2.33 -13.21
C MET A 242 -4.92 -2.96 -11.95
N TYR A 243 -4.00 -3.91 -12.10
CA TYR A 243 -3.34 -4.62 -11.01
C TYR A 243 -1.84 -4.34 -11.01
N SER A 244 -1.35 -3.72 -9.94
CA SER A 244 0.08 -3.45 -9.75
C SER A 244 0.82 -4.69 -9.21
N ARG A 245 0.91 -5.75 -10.03
CA ARG A 245 1.58 -7.02 -9.65
C ARG A 245 2.23 -7.64 -10.89
N THR A 246 3.54 -7.85 -10.82
CA THR A 246 4.33 -8.49 -11.89
C THR A 246 3.74 -9.82 -12.34
N ARG A 247 3.39 -10.72 -11.41
CA ARG A 247 2.76 -12.01 -11.75
C ARG A 247 1.47 -11.86 -12.57
N THR A 248 0.66 -10.85 -12.26
CA THR A 248 -0.59 -10.61 -12.99
C THR A 248 -0.29 -10.05 -14.37
N ALA A 249 0.67 -9.12 -14.48
CA ALA A 249 1.10 -8.54 -15.74
C ALA A 249 1.68 -9.63 -16.68
N GLU A 250 2.62 -10.45 -16.19
CA GLU A 250 3.19 -11.58 -16.94
C GLU A 250 2.11 -12.49 -17.52
N ARG A 251 1.10 -12.82 -16.72
CA ARG A 251 0.00 -13.70 -17.16
C ARG A 251 -0.91 -13.01 -18.18
N GLU A 252 -1.35 -11.78 -17.88
CA GLU A 252 -2.29 -11.06 -18.76
C GLU A 252 -1.68 -10.76 -20.13
N ASP A 253 -0.38 -10.45 -20.18
CA ASP A 253 0.33 -10.18 -21.42
C ASP A 253 0.46 -11.41 -22.34
N LEU A 254 0.36 -12.60 -21.78
CA LEU A 254 0.50 -13.85 -22.50
C LEU A 254 -0.84 -14.52 -22.83
N ILE A 255 -1.98 -13.93 -22.43
CA ILE A 255 -3.31 -14.45 -22.75
C ILE A 255 -3.65 -14.12 -24.22
N LYS A 256 -3.91 -15.14 -25.04
CA LYS A 256 -4.47 -14.99 -26.38
C LYS A 256 -5.98 -14.84 -26.35
N ALA A 257 -6.67 -15.70 -25.65
CA ALA A 257 -8.12 -15.70 -25.54
C ALA A 257 -8.60 -16.33 -24.23
N ILE A 258 -9.78 -15.93 -23.80
CA ILE A 258 -10.49 -16.54 -22.70
C ILE A 258 -11.85 -16.99 -23.21
N THR A 259 -12.09 -18.30 -23.18
CA THR A 259 -13.39 -18.89 -23.47
C THR A 259 -14.10 -19.26 -22.17
N ARG A 260 -15.41 -19.11 -22.16
CA ARG A 260 -16.24 -19.50 -21.03
C ARG A 260 -17.28 -20.49 -21.52
N ASP A 261 -17.23 -21.69 -21.01
CA ASP A 261 -18.28 -22.68 -21.28
C ASP A 261 -19.63 -22.14 -20.78
N SER A 262 -20.63 -22.11 -21.67
CA SER A 262 -21.96 -21.59 -21.38
C SER A 262 -22.73 -22.46 -20.37
N ILE A 263 -22.41 -23.75 -20.29
CA ILE A 263 -23.11 -24.73 -19.46
C ILE A 263 -22.42 -24.87 -18.10
N THR A 264 -21.13 -25.19 -18.11
CA THR A 264 -20.35 -25.47 -16.88
C THR A 264 -19.85 -24.20 -16.21
N LYS A 265 -19.92 -23.03 -16.90
CA LYS A 265 -19.30 -21.75 -16.49
C LYS A 265 -17.77 -21.85 -16.27
N GLN A 266 -17.17 -22.96 -16.65
CA GLN A 266 -15.74 -23.18 -16.57
C GLN A 266 -15.01 -22.20 -17.52
N LYS A 267 -13.95 -21.58 -17.00
CA LYS A 267 -13.15 -20.61 -17.75
C LYS A 267 -11.91 -21.33 -18.27
N ASP A 268 -11.77 -21.38 -19.59
CA ASP A 268 -10.55 -21.84 -20.24
C ASP A 268 -9.74 -20.67 -20.75
N THR A 269 -8.43 -20.75 -20.61
CA THR A 269 -7.50 -19.68 -20.99
C THR A 269 -6.47 -20.21 -21.97
N LEU A 270 -6.53 -19.71 -23.19
CA LEU A 270 -5.51 -19.98 -24.21
C LEU A 270 -4.40 -18.96 -24.09
N PHE A 271 -3.16 -19.42 -23.98
CA PHE A 271 -1.98 -18.58 -23.87
C PHE A 271 -1.20 -18.52 -25.20
N LEU A 272 -0.56 -17.36 -25.47
CA LEU A 272 0.27 -17.12 -26.64
C LEU A 272 1.37 -18.17 -26.84
N PRO A 273 2.15 -18.57 -25.83
CA PRO A 273 3.19 -19.61 -26.01
C PRO A 273 2.65 -20.90 -26.58
N LYS A 274 1.47 -21.37 -26.17
CA LYS A 274 0.83 -22.58 -26.73
C LYS A 274 0.51 -22.39 -28.20
N VAL A 275 -0.04 -21.24 -28.59
CA VAL A 275 -0.36 -20.92 -29.98
C VAL A 275 0.92 -20.88 -30.84
N PHE A 276 1.99 -20.27 -30.32
CA PHE A 276 3.26 -20.18 -31.06
C PHE A 276 3.98 -21.54 -31.12
N ASN A 277 3.86 -22.41 -30.13
CA ASN A 277 4.31 -23.80 -30.23
C ASN A 277 3.62 -24.55 -31.37
N GLU A 278 2.28 -24.37 -31.52
CA GLU A 278 1.53 -24.97 -32.62
C GLU A 278 1.91 -24.42 -34.02
N LEU A 279 2.57 -23.28 -34.05
CA LEU A 279 3.12 -22.65 -35.25
C LEU A 279 4.62 -22.96 -35.45
N ASP A 280 5.15 -23.98 -34.78
CA ASP A 280 6.55 -24.41 -34.84
C ASP A 280 7.58 -23.34 -34.42
N TYR A 281 7.21 -22.47 -33.46
CA TYR A 281 8.14 -21.56 -32.80
C TYR A 281 8.78 -22.24 -31.60
N GLN A 282 10.06 -21.95 -31.38
CA GLN A 282 10.66 -22.17 -30.06
C GLN A 282 10.18 -21.08 -29.10
N THR A 283 9.49 -21.47 -28.05
CA THR A 283 8.96 -20.52 -27.06
C THR A 283 9.78 -20.56 -25.77
N THR A 284 10.32 -19.41 -25.36
CA THR A 284 11.22 -19.31 -24.21
C THR A 284 10.76 -18.21 -23.25
N PHE A 285 10.68 -18.52 -21.96
CA PHE A 285 10.50 -17.55 -20.89
C PHE A 285 11.84 -17.27 -20.21
N LEU A 286 12.16 -15.98 -19.96
CA LEU A 286 13.39 -15.57 -19.28
C LEU A 286 13.06 -14.68 -18.07
N PHE A 287 13.74 -14.95 -16.94
CA PHE A 287 13.67 -14.14 -15.75
C PHE A 287 15.01 -14.18 -15.00
N GLY A 288 15.58 -13.01 -14.66
CA GLY A 288 16.86 -12.90 -13.97
C GLY A 288 16.87 -13.43 -12.52
N GLY A 289 15.72 -13.47 -11.87
CA GLY A 289 15.56 -13.96 -10.49
C GLY A 289 15.34 -15.46 -10.37
N ASP A 290 14.90 -15.87 -9.17
CA ASP A 290 14.61 -17.27 -8.82
C ASP A 290 13.19 -17.67 -9.29
N SER A 291 13.03 -18.89 -9.74
CA SER A 291 11.75 -19.52 -10.10
C SER A 291 10.73 -19.56 -8.95
N LEU A 292 11.22 -19.60 -7.70
CA LEU A 292 10.38 -19.55 -6.50
C LEU A 292 9.72 -18.17 -6.28
N GLU A 293 10.32 -17.10 -6.81
CA GLU A 293 9.73 -15.77 -6.69
C GLU A 293 8.32 -15.74 -7.27
N HIS A 294 7.35 -15.30 -6.47
CA HIS A 294 5.91 -15.30 -6.81
C HIS A 294 5.37 -16.65 -7.26
N SER A 295 6.08 -17.77 -6.95
CA SER A 295 5.76 -19.12 -7.40
C SER A 295 5.71 -19.25 -8.93
N ARG A 296 6.67 -18.60 -9.64
CA ARG A 296 6.73 -18.59 -11.12
C ARG A 296 6.77 -19.98 -11.73
N PHE A 297 7.51 -20.90 -11.14
CA PHE A 297 7.61 -22.27 -11.63
C PHE A 297 6.23 -22.94 -11.86
N LYS A 298 5.21 -22.63 -11.04
CA LYS A 298 3.86 -23.21 -11.16
C LYS A 298 3.06 -22.61 -12.31
N TYR A 299 3.04 -21.27 -12.43
CA TYR A 299 2.16 -20.66 -13.42
C TYR A 299 2.81 -20.50 -14.78
N ILE A 300 4.12 -20.38 -14.89
CA ILE A 300 4.83 -20.34 -16.17
C ILE A 300 4.73 -21.70 -16.89
N GLU A 301 4.84 -22.80 -16.17
CA GLU A 301 4.59 -24.14 -16.72
C GLU A 301 3.18 -24.23 -17.33
N ASN A 302 2.15 -23.74 -16.62
CA ASN A 302 0.77 -23.75 -17.11
C ASN A 302 0.53 -22.85 -18.34
N ILE A 303 1.35 -21.80 -18.51
CA ILE A 303 1.31 -20.92 -19.69
C ILE A 303 1.78 -21.67 -20.95
N GLY A 304 2.68 -22.65 -20.80
CA GLY A 304 3.05 -23.59 -21.85
C GLY A 304 4.21 -23.13 -22.73
N PHE A 305 5.22 -22.50 -22.14
CA PHE A 305 6.51 -22.31 -22.81
C PHE A 305 7.23 -23.66 -23.01
N GLY A 306 7.95 -23.78 -24.12
CA GLY A 306 8.83 -24.93 -24.38
C GLY A 306 10.05 -24.93 -23.47
N GLU A 307 10.57 -23.75 -23.12
CA GLU A 307 11.72 -23.58 -22.25
C GLU A 307 11.51 -22.42 -21.27
N SER A 308 12.07 -22.55 -20.05
CA SER A 308 12.06 -21.48 -19.04
C SER A 308 13.45 -21.34 -18.42
N ILE A 309 14.02 -20.15 -18.53
CA ILE A 309 15.37 -19.83 -18.07
C ILE A 309 15.28 -18.90 -16.86
N TYR A 310 15.79 -19.36 -15.72
CA TYR A 310 15.85 -18.59 -14.48
C TYR A 310 17.32 -18.28 -14.15
N GLY A 311 17.58 -17.03 -13.75
CA GLY A 311 18.94 -16.55 -13.55
C GLY A 311 19.48 -16.65 -12.13
N ASN A 312 18.62 -16.85 -11.12
CA ASN A 312 18.99 -16.89 -9.70
C ASN A 312 19.82 -15.67 -9.25
N GLY A 313 19.38 -14.47 -9.65
CA GLY A 313 20.02 -13.20 -9.32
C GLY A 313 20.89 -12.62 -10.45
N LEU A 314 20.75 -13.09 -11.68
CA LEU A 314 21.43 -12.49 -12.83
C LEU A 314 20.77 -11.17 -13.23
N CYS A 315 21.61 -10.20 -13.61
CA CYS A 315 21.17 -8.88 -14.08
C CYS A 315 20.56 -8.92 -15.50
N ASP A 316 19.87 -7.86 -15.87
CA ASP A 316 19.21 -7.72 -17.17
C ASP A 316 20.19 -7.84 -18.36
N ARG A 317 21.44 -7.35 -18.21
CA ARG A 317 22.50 -7.53 -19.22
C ARG A 317 22.75 -9.00 -19.54
N THR A 318 22.83 -9.86 -18.54
CA THR A 318 23.07 -11.29 -18.74
C THR A 318 21.86 -11.96 -19.40
N MET A 319 20.64 -11.55 -19.04
CA MET A 319 19.43 -12.04 -19.69
C MET A 319 19.34 -11.59 -21.15
N ALA A 320 19.68 -10.33 -21.45
CA ALA A 320 19.76 -9.83 -22.83
C ALA A 320 20.79 -10.61 -23.67
N SER A 321 21.95 -10.99 -23.10
CA SER A 321 22.92 -11.82 -23.79
C SER A 321 22.40 -13.23 -24.10
N LYS A 322 21.54 -13.79 -23.24
CA LYS A 322 20.86 -15.07 -23.54
C LYS A 322 19.87 -14.93 -24.69
N ILE A 323 19.08 -13.83 -24.70
CA ILE A 323 18.15 -13.51 -25.81
C ILE A 323 18.93 -13.33 -27.11
N ASP A 324 20.07 -12.64 -27.06
CA ASP A 324 20.96 -12.49 -28.23
C ASP A 324 21.40 -13.85 -28.80
N SER A 325 21.82 -14.76 -27.94
CA SER A 325 22.20 -16.12 -28.33
C SER A 325 21.05 -16.89 -28.96
N ILE A 326 19.85 -16.82 -28.38
CA ILE A 326 18.64 -17.49 -28.92
C ILE A 326 18.27 -16.91 -30.30
N LEU A 327 18.23 -15.58 -30.44
CA LEU A 327 17.84 -14.94 -31.70
C LEU A 327 18.91 -15.09 -32.81
N THR A 328 20.14 -15.42 -32.48
CA THR A 328 21.23 -15.72 -33.41
C THR A 328 21.02 -17.07 -34.10
N ASP A 329 20.31 -18.00 -33.44
CA ASP A 329 19.88 -19.23 -34.10
C ASP A 329 18.74 -18.94 -35.09
N SER A 330 19.09 -18.97 -36.37
CA SER A 330 18.15 -18.71 -37.46
C SER A 330 17.46 -19.97 -38.02
N THR A 331 17.68 -21.14 -37.40
CA THR A 331 17.11 -22.41 -37.87
C THR A 331 15.60 -22.50 -37.65
N GLN A 332 15.09 -21.76 -36.67
CA GLN A 332 13.67 -21.71 -36.36
C GLN A 332 13.24 -20.31 -35.89
N LYS A 333 11.93 -20.08 -35.83
CA LYS A 333 11.37 -18.84 -35.30
C LYS A 333 11.27 -18.90 -33.76
N HIS A 334 11.40 -17.74 -33.12
CA HIS A 334 11.39 -17.61 -31.67
C HIS A 334 10.25 -16.73 -31.18
N PHE A 335 9.60 -17.17 -30.11
CA PHE A 335 8.67 -16.39 -29.29
C PHE A 335 9.25 -16.31 -27.87
N ILE A 336 9.74 -15.15 -27.50
CA ILE A 336 10.45 -14.94 -26.24
C ILE A 336 9.64 -14.02 -25.35
N ALA A 337 9.48 -14.35 -24.05
CA ALA A 337 8.98 -13.46 -23.02
C ALA A 337 10.05 -13.26 -21.96
N TRP A 338 10.39 -12.02 -21.68
CA TRP A 338 11.41 -11.64 -20.70
C TRP A 338 10.85 -10.64 -19.70
N THR A 339 10.92 -10.97 -18.40
CA THR A 339 10.66 -10.05 -17.30
C THR A 339 12.00 -9.56 -16.73
N THR A 340 12.20 -8.24 -16.73
CA THR A 340 13.44 -7.61 -16.25
C THR A 340 13.50 -7.57 -14.71
N THR A 341 14.67 -7.32 -14.12
CA THR A 341 14.89 -7.37 -12.67
C THR A 341 15.63 -6.16 -12.10
N ASP A 342 16.44 -5.46 -12.91
CA ASP A 342 17.39 -4.45 -12.40
C ASP A 342 16.72 -3.25 -11.74
N VAL A 343 15.46 -2.96 -12.06
CA VAL A 343 14.69 -1.84 -11.50
C VAL A 343 13.67 -2.27 -10.44
N LYS A 344 13.78 -3.50 -9.95
CA LYS A 344 12.92 -4.05 -8.90
C LYS A 344 13.12 -3.32 -7.57
N PHE A 345 12.01 -3.00 -6.90
CA PHE A 345 12.00 -2.48 -5.53
C PHE A 345 11.64 -3.56 -4.51
N PRO A 346 12.14 -3.48 -3.25
CA PRO A 346 13.21 -2.57 -2.84
C PRO A 346 14.52 -2.90 -3.55
N MET A 347 15.33 -1.87 -3.88
CA MET A 347 16.64 -2.08 -4.48
C MET A 347 17.61 -2.60 -3.41
N ALA A 348 18.57 -3.45 -3.80
CA ALA A 348 19.48 -4.09 -2.84
C ALA A 348 20.32 -3.07 -2.03
N GLU A 349 20.65 -1.92 -2.63
CA GLU A 349 21.37 -0.82 -1.97
C GLU A 349 20.47 0.02 -1.05
N PHE A 350 19.15 -0.15 -1.14
CA PHE A 350 18.14 0.61 -0.39
C PHE A 350 17.09 -0.34 0.18
N PRO A 351 17.46 -1.22 1.14
CA PRO A 351 16.55 -2.20 1.69
C PRO A 351 15.46 -1.58 2.56
N ASP A 352 15.69 -0.39 3.12
CA ASP A 352 14.72 0.34 3.94
C ASP A 352 13.95 1.35 3.08
N ILE A 353 12.72 0.98 2.72
CA ILE A 353 11.81 1.81 1.92
C ILE A 353 11.33 3.09 2.63
N TYR A 354 11.63 3.27 3.91
CA TYR A 354 11.15 4.39 4.72
C TYR A 354 12.22 5.45 5.02
N ASN A 355 13.50 5.11 4.95
CA ASN A 355 14.59 5.97 5.41
C ASN A 355 15.50 6.51 4.30
N ASP A 356 15.22 6.21 3.03
CA ASP A 356 16.12 6.54 1.95
C ASP A 356 15.97 7.99 1.44
N ASN A 357 17.09 8.57 1.01
CA ASN A 357 17.10 9.87 0.35
C ASN A 357 16.40 9.79 -1.02
N PRO A 358 15.25 10.48 -1.21
CA PRO A 358 14.45 10.37 -2.45
C PRO A 358 15.23 10.75 -3.72
N GLY A 359 16.21 11.66 -3.62
CA GLY A 359 17.04 12.07 -4.75
C GLY A 359 18.00 10.97 -5.21
N PHE A 360 18.52 10.22 -4.27
CA PHE A 360 19.43 9.11 -4.56
C PHE A 360 18.68 7.91 -5.19
N ILE A 361 17.49 7.59 -4.68
CA ILE A 361 16.61 6.57 -5.28
C ILE A 361 16.25 6.93 -6.72
N ASP A 362 15.92 8.18 -6.98
CA ASP A 362 15.57 8.67 -8.31
C ASP A 362 16.73 8.54 -9.30
N SER A 363 17.94 8.85 -8.85
CA SER A 363 19.16 8.68 -9.65
C SER A 363 19.46 7.21 -9.95
N ALA A 364 19.39 6.34 -8.94
CA ALA A 364 19.61 4.91 -9.08
C ALA A 364 18.58 4.26 -10.02
N TYR A 365 17.30 4.53 -9.82
CA TYR A 365 16.23 4.07 -10.68
C TYR A 365 16.44 4.50 -12.14
N THR A 366 16.72 5.79 -12.36
CA THR A 366 16.93 6.33 -13.71
C THR A 366 18.12 5.70 -14.40
N SER A 367 19.23 5.51 -13.68
CA SER A 367 20.43 4.86 -14.21
C SER A 367 20.19 3.39 -14.59
N ARG A 368 19.55 2.63 -13.71
CA ARG A 368 19.24 1.21 -13.97
C ARG A 368 18.27 1.04 -15.12
N LEU A 369 17.18 1.83 -15.15
CA LEU A 369 16.22 1.81 -16.24
C LEU A 369 16.89 2.13 -17.58
N LYS A 370 17.80 3.13 -17.60
CA LYS A 370 18.57 3.48 -18.80
C LYS A 370 19.47 2.31 -19.25
N ASN A 371 20.08 1.60 -18.32
CA ASN A 371 20.91 0.43 -18.64
C ASN A 371 20.07 -0.71 -19.23
N THR A 372 18.92 -1.04 -18.65
CA THR A 372 17.98 -2.02 -19.19
C THR A 372 17.54 -1.63 -20.60
N PHE A 373 17.18 -0.36 -20.82
CA PHE A 373 16.79 0.13 -22.14
C PHE A 373 17.91 0.10 -23.16
N ALA A 374 19.16 0.33 -22.74
CA ALA A 374 20.32 0.20 -23.63
C ALA A 374 20.49 -1.24 -24.13
N GLN A 375 20.31 -2.24 -23.26
CA GLN A 375 20.35 -3.65 -23.67
C GLN A 375 19.22 -4.00 -24.65
N ILE A 376 18.01 -3.50 -24.39
CA ILE A 376 16.84 -3.71 -25.28
C ILE A 376 17.08 -3.05 -26.65
N ALA A 377 17.58 -1.82 -26.65
CA ALA A 377 17.88 -1.08 -27.89
C ALA A 377 18.98 -1.76 -28.73
N GLU A 378 20.01 -2.29 -28.08
CA GLU A 378 21.07 -3.06 -28.72
C GLU A 378 20.52 -4.33 -29.40
N LEU A 379 19.66 -5.08 -28.70
CA LEU A 379 18.98 -6.24 -29.30
C LEU A 379 18.09 -5.84 -30.50
N ALA A 380 17.30 -4.79 -30.36
CA ALA A 380 16.42 -4.32 -31.44
C ALA A 380 17.22 -3.86 -32.68
N HIS A 381 18.36 -3.21 -32.48
CA HIS A 381 19.26 -2.80 -33.56
C HIS A 381 19.92 -4.02 -34.25
N LYS A 382 20.36 -5.01 -33.46
CA LYS A 382 20.98 -6.21 -33.99
C LYS A 382 20.01 -7.12 -34.75
N PHE A 383 18.74 -7.15 -34.32
CA PHE A 383 17.69 -8.00 -34.91
C PHE A 383 16.53 -7.21 -35.52
N PRO A 384 16.74 -6.43 -36.59
CA PRO A 384 15.74 -5.52 -37.14
C PRO A 384 14.49 -6.21 -37.72
N LYS A 385 14.54 -7.52 -37.94
CA LYS A 385 13.40 -8.32 -38.40
C LYS A 385 12.57 -8.90 -37.25
N THR A 386 13.00 -8.73 -36.00
CA THR A 386 12.31 -9.21 -34.79
C THR A 386 11.37 -8.14 -34.30
N ARG A 387 10.15 -8.51 -33.94
CA ARG A 387 9.18 -7.64 -33.26
C ARG A 387 9.49 -7.57 -31.76
N PHE A 388 9.75 -6.37 -31.25
CA PHE A 388 9.91 -6.15 -29.83
C PHE A 388 8.68 -5.42 -29.28
N ILE A 389 8.03 -6.01 -28.26
CA ILE A 389 6.88 -5.46 -27.57
C ILE A 389 7.33 -5.21 -26.12
N ILE A 390 7.57 -3.96 -25.78
CA ILE A 390 8.13 -3.54 -24.50
C ILE A 390 7.03 -2.85 -23.71
N GLN A 391 6.78 -3.23 -22.47
CA GLN A 391 5.76 -2.61 -21.63
C GLN A 391 6.15 -2.65 -20.15
N GLY A 392 5.66 -1.67 -19.38
CA GLY A 392 5.83 -1.67 -17.93
C GLY A 392 4.92 -2.72 -17.27
N ASP A 393 5.40 -3.35 -16.22
CA ASP A 393 4.56 -4.28 -15.43
C ASP A 393 3.65 -3.53 -14.46
N HIS A 394 4.16 -2.53 -13.79
CA HIS A 394 3.46 -1.63 -12.87
C HIS A 394 4.31 -0.40 -12.54
N ASN A 395 3.70 0.56 -11.88
CA ASN A 395 4.43 1.67 -11.26
C ASN A 395 5.32 1.18 -10.10
N PRO A 396 6.34 1.93 -9.68
CA PRO A 396 7.25 1.54 -8.60
C PRO A 396 6.57 1.54 -7.21
N ILE A 397 5.64 0.62 -7.00
CA ILE A 397 4.75 0.55 -5.82
C ILE A 397 5.44 0.16 -4.52
N LEU A 398 6.60 -0.49 -4.58
CA LEU A 398 7.39 -0.88 -3.42
C LEU A 398 8.54 0.12 -3.12
N SER A 399 8.55 1.25 -3.80
CA SER A 399 9.45 2.36 -3.51
C SER A 399 8.91 3.27 -2.40
N PRO A 400 9.71 4.18 -1.82
CA PRO A 400 9.24 5.18 -0.88
C PRO A 400 8.09 6.04 -1.46
N THR A 401 7.16 6.45 -0.59
CA THR A 401 5.95 7.18 -0.98
C THR A 401 6.22 8.43 -1.82
N GLU A 402 7.25 9.20 -1.47
CA GLU A 402 7.64 10.40 -2.22
C GLU A 402 8.09 10.09 -3.64
N PHE A 403 8.77 8.95 -3.84
CA PHE A 403 9.16 8.50 -5.17
C PHE A 403 7.94 8.02 -5.96
N GLN A 404 7.03 7.26 -5.33
CA GLN A 404 5.79 6.81 -5.97
C GLN A 404 4.93 7.97 -6.46
N ASN A 405 4.91 9.10 -5.75
CA ASN A 405 4.15 10.30 -6.11
C ASN A 405 4.65 10.98 -7.39
N LYS A 406 5.80 10.58 -7.93
CA LYS A 406 6.32 11.07 -9.23
C LYS A 406 5.71 10.38 -10.45
N PHE A 407 4.82 9.41 -10.26
CA PHE A 407 4.24 8.60 -11.33
C PHE A 407 2.71 8.66 -11.34
N TYR A 408 2.14 8.50 -12.54
CA TYR A 408 0.69 8.38 -12.70
C TYR A 408 0.17 7.07 -12.11
N LYS A 409 -1.09 7.09 -11.65
CA LYS A 409 -1.76 5.92 -11.09
C LYS A 409 -2.17 4.96 -12.21
N ARG A 410 -1.85 3.66 -12.06
CA ARG A 410 -2.30 2.56 -12.93
C ARG A 410 -1.81 2.57 -14.38
N TRP A 411 -1.27 3.67 -14.86
CA TRP A 411 -0.83 3.77 -16.24
C TRP A 411 0.63 3.36 -16.38
N VAL A 412 0.91 2.52 -17.38
CA VAL A 412 2.25 2.08 -17.75
C VAL A 412 2.49 2.33 -19.23
N PRO A 413 3.73 2.58 -19.62
CA PRO A 413 4.06 2.78 -21.04
C PRO A 413 4.19 1.47 -21.79
N TYR A 414 4.04 1.54 -23.10
CA TYR A 414 4.47 0.51 -24.02
C TYR A 414 5.14 1.10 -25.26
N ILE A 415 6.05 0.32 -25.83
CA ILE A 415 6.78 0.66 -27.05
C ILE A 415 6.79 -0.58 -27.94
N ILE A 416 6.55 -0.36 -29.21
CA ILE A 416 6.71 -1.39 -30.26
C ILE A 416 7.87 -0.99 -31.14
N LEU A 417 8.86 -1.87 -31.26
CA LEU A 417 10.03 -1.67 -32.09
C LEU A 417 10.01 -2.65 -33.28
N ASN A 418 10.46 -2.19 -34.49
CA ASN A 418 10.66 -2.94 -35.75
C ASN A 418 9.39 -3.46 -36.42
#